data_815ccca18ace7fbb771d1d3535bae2ec
#
_entry.id   815ccca18ace7fbb771d1d3535bae2ec
#
_cell.length_a   1.000
_cell.length_b   1.000
_cell.length_c   1.000
_cell.angle_alpha   90.00
_cell.angle_beta   90.00
_cell.angle_gamma   90.00
#
_symmetry.space_group_name_H-M   'P 1'
#
loop_
_entity.id
_entity.type
_entity.pdbx_description
1 polymer ?
#
loop_
_entity_poly.entity_id
_entity_poly.type
_entity_poly.pdbx_seq_one_letter_code
_entity_poly.pdbx_strand_id
1 'polypeptide(L)'
;GDVYKRQVYCSAGDGESTQDVVYSGHNLIAENGTLLAESRRFCNESIYTELDMVRLNEERRRMSTFMTSDESYINVEFSLKEEKTELTRFVDPAPFVPGNKADREKRCEEIFMIQAMGLKKRLEHTHAATAVVGISGGLDSTLALLVMVKAFDLIGKDHKDIVAVTMPGFGTTDRTYDNAVSLIKSLGATF
;
A
#
# COMPACT_ATOMS: atom_id res chain seq x y z
N GLY A 1 -0.93 -13.81 -12.29
CA GLY A 1 -0.77 -12.94 -13.44
C GLY A 1 0.46 -12.07 -13.31
N ASP A 2 0.98 -11.62 -14.46
CA ASP A 2 2.13 -10.71 -14.46
C ASP A 2 1.67 -9.28 -14.15
N VAL A 3 2.51 -8.53 -13.44
CA VAL A 3 2.35 -7.08 -13.28
C VAL A 3 2.59 -6.38 -14.64
N TYR A 4 2.13 -5.14 -14.79
CA TYR A 4 2.21 -4.31 -16.02
C TYR A 4 1.63 -4.92 -17.30
N LYS A 5 0.88 -6.00 -17.19
CA LYS A 5 0.17 -6.65 -18.29
C LYS A 5 -1.31 -6.80 -18.01
N ARG A 6 -2.07 -6.95 -19.09
CA ARG A 6 -3.40 -7.55 -19.06
C ARG A 6 -3.30 -8.97 -19.59
N GLN A 7 -4.05 -9.86 -19.03
CA GLN A 7 -4.13 -11.26 -19.46
C GLN A 7 -5.59 -11.64 -19.60
N VAL A 8 -5.91 -12.20 -20.76
CA VAL A 8 -7.19 -12.84 -21.02
C VAL A 8 -6.86 -14.30 -21.28
N TYR A 9 -7.32 -15.16 -20.39
CA TYR A 9 -7.15 -16.59 -20.50
C TYR A 9 -8.48 -17.23 -20.84
N CYS A 10 -8.53 -17.92 -21.97
CA CYS A 10 -9.67 -18.69 -22.42
C CYS A 10 -9.27 -20.17 -22.38
N SER A 11 -9.96 -20.94 -21.56
CA SER A 11 -9.75 -22.38 -21.47
C SER A 11 -10.68 -23.12 -22.43
N ALA A 12 -10.24 -24.28 -22.90
CA ALA A 12 -11.12 -25.21 -23.59
C ALA A 12 -12.30 -25.60 -22.69
N GLY A 13 -13.48 -25.72 -23.28
CA GLY A 13 -14.73 -26.00 -22.58
C GLY A 13 -15.35 -27.34 -22.91
N ASP A 14 -16.62 -27.46 -22.61
CA ASP A 14 -17.41 -28.65 -22.90
C ASP A 14 -17.47 -28.90 -24.41
N GLY A 15 -17.25 -30.14 -24.79
CA GLY A 15 -17.24 -30.58 -26.20
C GLY A 15 -15.91 -30.43 -26.93
N GLU A 16 -14.86 -29.88 -26.32
CA GLU A 16 -13.54 -29.74 -26.92
C GLU A 16 -12.74 -31.07 -26.95
N SER A 17 -13.14 -32.05 -26.16
CA SER A 17 -12.57 -33.37 -26.17
C SER A 17 -13.66 -34.44 -26.11
N THR A 18 -13.45 -35.52 -26.85
CA THR A 18 -14.32 -36.70 -26.89
C THR A 18 -13.69 -37.94 -26.27
N GLN A 19 -12.50 -37.79 -25.64
CA GLN A 19 -11.74 -38.91 -25.08
C GLN A 19 -11.46 -38.71 -23.59
N ASP A 20 -10.21 -38.88 -23.17
CA ASP A 20 -9.80 -39.01 -21.77
C ASP A 20 -9.62 -37.67 -21.05
N VAL A 21 -9.70 -36.56 -21.76
CA VAL A 21 -9.47 -35.21 -21.18
C VAL A 21 -10.79 -34.50 -20.97
N VAL A 22 -10.95 -33.97 -19.77
CA VAL A 22 -12.07 -33.10 -19.42
C VAL A 22 -11.56 -31.67 -19.22
N TYR A 23 -12.15 -30.73 -19.95
CA TYR A 23 -11.81 -29.33 -19.85
C TYR A 23 -12.79 -28.57 -18.98
N SER A 24 -12.28 -27.64 -18.20
CA SER A 24 -13.10 -26.90 -17.23
C SER A 24 -13.83 -25.69 -17.81
N GLY A 25 -13.43 -25.21 -18.99
CA GLY A 25 -13.97 -23.96 -19.55
C GLY A 25 -13.68 -22.72 -18.68
N HIS A 26 -12.64 -22.77 -17.86
CA HIS A 26 -12.34 -21.76 -16.86
C HIS A 26 -11.65 -20.54 -17.51
N ASN A 27 -12.37 -19.45 -17.67
CA ASN A 27 -11.89 -18.21 -18.26
C ASN A 27 -11.51 -17.21 -17.18
N LEU A 28 -10.45 -16.44 -17.42
CA LEU A 28 -9.90 -15.47 -16.48
C LEU A 28 -9.55 -14.17 -17.20
N ILE A 29 -9.82 -13.04 -16.57
CA ILE A 29 -9.31 -11.74 -17.01
C ILE A 29 -8.57 -11.11 -15.83
N ALA A 30 -7.31 -10.75 -16.05
CA ALA A 30 -6.47 -10.13 -15.04
C ALA A 30 -5.80 -8.86 -15.57
N GLU A 31 -5.58 -7.91 -14.69
CA GLU A 31 -4.87 -6.66 -14.94
C GLU A 31 -3.84 -6.41 -13.84
N ASN A 32 -2.61 -6.16 -14.23
CA ASN A 32 -1.50 -5.82 -13.32
C ASN A 32 -1.39 -6.79 -12.11
N GLY A 33 -1.55 -8.09 -12.37
CA GLY A 33 -1.48 -9.14 -11.35
C GLY A 33 -2.78 -9.36 -10.56
N THR A 34 -3.79 -8.54 -10.75
CA THR A 34 -5.09 -8.65 -10.07
C THR A 34 -6.12 -9.35 -10.96
N LEU A 35 -6.81 -10.35 -10.42
CA LEU A 35 -7.92 -11.01 -11.10
C LEU A 35 -9.14 -10.07 -11.08
N LEU A 36 -9.68 -9.76 -12.26
CA LEU A 36 -10.83 -8.87 -12.44
C LEU A 36 -12.13 -9.61 -12.70
N ALA A 37 -12.06 -10.70 -13.48
CA ALA A 37 -13.21 -11.54 -13.77
C ALA A 37 -12.79 -13.00 -13.90
N GLU A 38 -13.67 -13.88 -13.47
CA GLU A 38 -13.49 -15.33 -13.48
C GLU A 38 -14.80 -16.00 -13.83
N SER A 39 -14.76 -16.98 -14.74
CA SER A 39 -15.94 -17.80 -15.05
C SER A 39 -16.09 -18.94 -14.05
N ARG A 40 -17.30 -19.45 -13.94
CA ARG A 40 -17.53 -20.73 -13.26
C ARG A 40 -16.88 -21.86 -14.07
N ARG A 41 -16.37 -22.85 -13.37
CA ARG A 41 -15.82 -24.06 -14.00
C ARG A 41 -16.97 -24.95 -14.50
N PHE A 42 -16.70 -25.66 -15.56
CA PHE A 42 -17.64 -26.57 -16.22
C PHE A 42 -18.93 -25.88 -16.71
N CYS A 43 -18.76 -24.61 -17.11
CA CYS A 43 -19.82 -23.79 -17.69
C CYS A 43 -19.27 -23.09 -18.93
N ASN A 44 -20.03 -23.13 -20.03
CA ASN A 44 -19.72 -22.36 -21.24
C ASN A 44 -20.31 -20.95 -21.09
N GLU A 45 -19.61 -20.07 -20.43
CA GLU A 45 -20.06 -18.69 -20.20
C GLU A 45 -19.02 -17.67 -20.65
N SER A 46 -19.49 -16.52 -21.10
CA SER A 46 -18.65 -15.36 -21.39
C SER A 46 -18.49 -14.50 -20.15
N ILE A 47 -17.28 -13.98 -19.95
CA ILE A 47 -16.97 -13.02 -18.89
C ILE A 47 -16.56 -11.69 -19.48
N TYR A 48 -16.89 -10.62 -18.79
CA TYR A 48 -16.61 -9.24 -19.23
C TYR A 48 -16.03 -8.45 -18.06
N THR A 49 -15.12 -7.54 -18.37
CA THR A 49 -14.62 -6.55 -17.41
C THR A 49 -14.03 -5.35 -18.13
N GLU A 50 -13.74 -4.34 -17.36
CA GLU A 50 -13.10 -3.11 -17.81
C GLU A 50 -11.60 -3.15 -17.48
N LEU A 51 -10.78 -2.66 -18.40
CA LEU A 51 -9.33 -2.60 -18.23
C LEU A 51 -8.87 -1.13 -18.22
N ASP A 52 -8.03 -0.78 -17.26
CA ASP A 52 -7.40 0.53 -17.16
C ASP A 52 -6.10 0.58 -17.97
N MET A 53 -6.22 1.00 -19.23
CA MET A 53 -5.09 1.07 -20.15
C MET A 53 -4.10 2.16 -19.76
N VAL A 54 -4.57 3.24 -19.13
CA VAL A 54 -3.72 4.35 -18.68
C VAL A 54 -2.82 3.86 -17.56
N ARG A 55 -3.38 3.18 -16.57
CA ARG A 55 -2.63 2.59 -15.46
C ARG A 55 -1.56 1.61 -15.96
N LEU A 56 -1.89 0.75 -16.92
CA LEU A 56 -0.92 -0.21 -17.49
C LEU A 56 0.24 0.50 -18.19
N ASN A 57 -0.02 1.59 -18.90
CA ASN A 57 1.02 2.39 -19.54
C ASN A 57 1.91 3.08 -18.51
N GLU A 58 1.36 3.62 -17.42
CA GLU A 58 2.13 4.21 -16.33
C GLU A 58 3.04 3.17 -15.66
N GLU A 59 2.53 1.98 -15.36
CA GLU A 59 3.34 0.91 -14.78
C GLU A 59 4.48 0.47 -15.71
N ARG A 60 4.23 0.39 -17.02
CA ARG A 60 5.28 0.08 -18.01
C ARG A 60 6.36 1.15 -18.09
N ARG A 61 5.99 2.43 -18.03
CA ARG A 61 6.94 3.54 -18.05
C ARG A 61 7.89 3.54 -16.84
N ARG A 62 7.43 3.02 -15.71
CA ARG A 62 8.27 2.87 -14.50
C ARG A 62 9.30 1.75 -14.62
N MET A 63 9.13 0.84 -15.58
CA MET A 63 10.02 -0.30 -15.77
C MET A 63 11.13 0.04 -16.75
N SER A 64 12.34 0.20 -16.24
CA SER A 64 13.53 0.50 -17.05
C SER A 64 14.15 -0.71 -17.76
N THR A 65 13.66 -1.92 -17.46
CA THR A 65 14.20 -3.18 -18.02
C THR A 65 13.55 -3.62 -19.33
N PHE A 66 12.52 -2.89 -19.81
CA PHE A 66 11.92 -3.15 -21.10
C PHE A 66 12.77 -2.61 -22.23
N MET A 67 13.04 -3.45 -23.21
CA MET A 67 13.57 -3.01 -24.50
C MET A 67 12.48 -2.22 -25.25
N THR A 68 12.82 -1.04 -25.73
CA THR A 68 11.86 -0.13 -26.38
C THR A 68 11.68 -0.41 -27.87
N SER A 69 12.54 -1.24 -28.46
CA SER A 69 12.44 -1.64 -29.86
C SER A 69 12.92 -3.08 -30.05
N ASP A 70 12.18 -3.84 -30.81
CA ASP A 70 12.58 -5.14 -31.31
C ASP A 70 12.14 -5.24 -32.78
N GLU A 71 13.11 -5.30 -33.68
CA GLU A 71 12.88 -5.39 -35.12
C GLU A 71 12.38 -6.76 -35.58
N SER A 72 12.33 -7.75 -34.68
CA SER A 72 11.89 -9.10 -34.99
C SER A 72 10.37 -9.27 -35.08
N TYR A 73 9.59 -8.26 -34.63
CA TYR A 73 8.14 -8.31 -34.63
C TYR A 73 7.52 -7.75 -35.93
N ILE A 74 6.47 -8.41 -36.40
CA ILE A 74 5.61 -7.87 -37.46
C ILE A 74 4.67 -6.87 -36.84
N ASN A 75 4.78 -5.62 -37.25
CA ASN A 75 3.88 -4.57 -36.81
C ASN A 75 2.63 -4.51 -37.68
N VAL A 76 1.47 -4.69 -37.08
CA VAL A 76 0.17 -4.50 -37.73
C VAL A 76 -0.46 -3.24 -37.18
N GLU A 77 -0.54 -2.22 -38.01
CA GLU A 77 -1.16 -0.96 -37.64
C GLU A 77 -2.68 -1.06 -37.72
N PHE A 78 -3.36 -0.59 -36.70
CA PHE A 78 -4.80 -0.45 -36.68
C PHE A 78 -5.19 0.79 -35.86
N SER A 79 -6.35 1.33 -36.14
CA SER A 79 -6.91 2.44 -35.38
C SER A 79 -8.26 2.08 -34.80
N LEU A 80 -8.49 2.49 -33.57
CA LEU A 80 -9.78 2.44 -32.91
C LEU A 80 -10.21 3.87 -32.60
N LYS A 81 -11.52 4.12 -32.69
CA LYS A 81 -12.08 5.40 -32.23
C LYS A 81 -11.88 5.49 -30.71
N GLU A 82 -11.17 6.52 -30.29
CA GLU A 82 -11.03 6.81 -28.87
C GLU A 82 -12.34 7.42 -28.35
N GLU A 83 -12.93 6.77 -27.36
CA GLU A 83 -14.10 7.27 -26.64
C GLU A 83 -13.76 7.41 -25.17
N LYS A 84 -14.18 8.54 -24.57
CA LYS A 84 -14.03 8.73 -23.14
C LYS A 84 -14.93 7.69 -22.42
N THR A 85 -14.30 6.74 -21.76
CA THR A 85 -14.98 5.69 -21.01
C THR A 85 -14.69 5.86 -19.52
N GLU A 86 -15.72 5.77 -18.71
CA GLU A 86 -15.58 5.76 -17.25
C GLU A 86 -15.53 4.31 -16.77
N LEU A 87 -14.59 4.01 -15.87
CA LEU A 87 -14.53 2.71 -15.23
C LEU A 87 -15.70 2.61 -14.24
N THR A 88 -16.56 1.61 -14.42
CA THR A 88 -17.69 1.33 -13.51
C THR A 88 -17.37 0.30 -12.45
N ARG A 89 -16.26 -0.44 -12.62
CA ARG A 89 -15.78 -1.39 -11.61
C ARG A 89 -15.28 -0.68 -10.36
N PHE A 90 -15.36 -1.36 -9.24
CA PHE A 90 -14.81 -0.84 -7.98
C PHE A 90 -13.29 -0.62 -8.09
N VAL A 91 -12.85 0.58 -7.73
CA VAL A 91 -11.44 0.93 -7.55
C VAL A 91 -11.26 1.32 -6.09
N ASP A 92 -10.38 0.62 -5.38
CA ASP A 92 -10.13 0.89 -3.96
C ASP A 92 -9.52 2.29 -3.80
N PRO A 93 -10.20 3.24 -3.13
CA PRO A 93 -9.67 4.58 -2.90
C PRO A 93 -8.53 4.60 -1.87
N ALA A 94 -8.35 3.53 -1.12
CA ALA A 94 -7.33 3.41 -0.09
C ALA A 94 -6.47 2.14 -0.27
N PRO A 95 -5.75 1.98 -1.40
CA PRO A 95 -5.09 0.73 -1.79
C PRO A 95 -3.99 0.29 -0.81
N PHE A 96 -3.50 1.20 0.05
CA PHE A 96 -2.47 0.91 1.05
C PHE A 96 -3.03 0.55 2.42
N VAL A 97 -4.35 0.69 2.61
CA VAL A 97 -5.01 0.40 3.90
C VAL A 97 -5.87 -0.85 3.76
N PRO A 98 -5.59 -1.92 4.48
CA PRO A 98 -6.43 -3.12 4.42
C PRO A 98 -7.88 -2.80 4.79
N GLY A 99 -8.83 -3.24 3.96
CA GLY A 99 -10.27 -3.05 4.19
C GLY A 99 -10.77 -3.83 5.41
N ASN A 100 -10.17 -4.96 5.71
CA ASN A 100 -10.46 -5.77 6.89
C ASN A 100 -9.83 -5.13 8.14
N LYS A 101 -10.64 -4.96 9.20
CA LYS A 101 -10.21 -4.33 10.45
C LYS A 101 -9.06 -5.09 11.13
N ALA A 102 -9.15 -6.42 11.20
CA ALA A 102 -8.12 -7.25 11.86
C ALA A 102 -6.77 -7.17 11.11
N ASP A 103 -6.79 -7.23 9.79
CA ASP A 103 -5.58 -7.10 8.97
C ASP A 103 -4.98 -5.69 9.08
N ARG A 104 -5.83 -4.67 9.18
CA ARG A 104 -5.39 -3.28 9.37
C ARG A 104 -4.73 -3.09 10.73
N GLU A 105 -5.32 -3.61 11.81
CA GLU A 105 -4.75 -3.54 13.16
C GLU A 105 -3.38 -4.22 13.21
N LYS A 106 -3.28 -5.44 12.70
CA LYS A 106 -2.03 -6.19 12.61
C LYS A 106 -0.96 -5.43 11.82
N ARG A 107 -1.34 -4.86 10.68
CA ARG A 107 -0.41 -4.09 9.85
C ARG A 107 0.03 -2.79 10.51
N CYS A 108 -0.87 -2.08 11.17
CA CYS A 108 -0.53 -0.88 11.94
C CYS A 108 0.44 -1.20 13.09
N GLU A 109 0.22 -2.29 13.82
CA GLU A 109 1.11 -2.74 14.87
C GLU A 109 2.50 -3.09 14.32
N GLU A 110 2.56 -3.83 13.22
CA GLU A 110 3.82 -4.18 12.56
C GLU A 110 4.61 -2.94 12.12
N ILE A 111 3.95 -1.98 11.45
CA ILE A 111 4.57 -0.72 11.02
C ILE A 111 5.09 0.07 12.23
N PHE A 112 4.30 0.15 13.29
CA PHE A 112 4.69 0.84 14.52
C PHE A 112 5.91 0.18 15.18
N MET A 113 5.93 -1.15 15.26
CA MET A 113 7.04 -1.89 15.82
C MET A 113 8.32 -1.78 14.97
N ILE A 114 8.22 -1.77 13.64
CA ILE A 114 9.38 -1.55 12.75
C ILE A 114 10.06 -0.22 13.09
N GLN A 115 9.28 0.86 13.25
CA GLN A 115 9.81 2.17 13.61
C GLN A 115 10.45 2.17 15.01
N ALA A 116 9.75 1.60 16.00
CA ALA A 116 10.24 1.52 17.38
C ALA A 116 11.53 0.70 17.50
N MET A 117 11.61 -0.43 16.80
CA MET A 117 12.81 -1.26 16.78
C MET A 117 13.99 -0.59 16.07
N GLY A 118 13.72 0.16 15.00
CA GLY A 118 14.74 0.96 14.32
C GLY A 118 15.34 2.03 15.24
N LEU A 119 14.47 2.77 15.94
CA LEU A 119 14.90 3.78 16.91
C LEU A 119 15.62 3.15 18.11
N LYS A 120 15.07 2.07 18.66
CA LYS A 120 15.71 1.28 19.73
C LYS A 120 17.16 0.98 19.38
N LYS A 121 17.39 0.40 18.19
CA LYS A 121 18.75 0.03 17.76
C LYS A 121 19.69 1.21 17.68
N ARG A 122 19.22 2.38 17.27
CA ARG A 122 20.00 3.61 17.24
C ARG A 122 20.37 4.09 18.63
N LEU A 123 19.40 4.12 19.55
CA LEU A 123 19.60 4.51 20.95
C LEU A 123 20.64 3.62 21.65
N GLU A 124 20.52 2.30 21.46
CA GLU A 124 21.48 1.32 22.01
C GLU A 124 22.88 1.52 21.42
N HIS A 125 23.00 1.68 20.11
CA HIS A 125 24.26 1.81 19.41
C HIS A 125 25.00 3.11 19.79
N THR A 126 24.27 4.21 19.92
CA THR A 126 24.86 5.52 20.27
C THR A 126 25.03 5.74 21.75
N HIS A 127 24.50 4.84 22.58
CA HIS A 127 24.41 5.00 24.04
C HIS A 127 23.78 6.33 24.45
N ALA A 128 22.80 6.78 23.66
CA ALA A 128 22.13 8.05 23.90
C ALA A 128 21.43 8.06 25.27
N ALA A 129 21.73 9.06 26.09
CA ALA A 129 21.08 9.23 27.39
C ALA A 129 19.64 9.73 27.23
N THR A 130 19.42 10.67 26.31
CA THR A 130 18.16 11.34 26.07
C THR A 130 17.81 11.29 24.58
N ALA A 131 16.53 11.48 24.27
CA ALA A 131 16.04 11.71 22.93
C ALA A 131 15.19 12.97 22.90
N VAL A 132 15.30 13.77 21.82
CA VAL A 132 14.59 15.05 21.70
C VAL A 132 13.69 15.01 20.48
N VAL A 133 12.46 15.52 20.62
CA VAL A 133 11.48 15.59 19.53
C VAL A 133 10.72 16.91 19.56
N GLY A 134 10.52 17.51 18.38
CA GLY A 134 9.64 18.65 18.20
C GLY A 134 8.19 18.21 18.06
N ILE A 135 7.29 18.72 18.91
CA ILE A 135 5.86 18.40 18.89
C ILE A 135 5.08 19.60 18.41
N SER A 136 4.54 19.49 17.20
CA SER A 136 3.69 20.53 16.60
C SER A 136 2.20 20.39 16.97
N GLY A 137 1.80 19.25 17.55
CA GLY A 137 0.38 18.89 17.76
C GLY A 137 -0.28 18.25 16.55
N GLY A 138 0.47 18.03 15.46
CA GLY A 138 0.03 17.27 14.26
C GLY A 138 0.27 15.75 14.40
N LEU A 139 -0.29 14.98 13.48
CA LEU A 139 -0.22 13.51 13.50
C LEU A 139 1.21 12.97 13.41
N ASP A 140 2.05 13.56 12.57
CA ASP A 140 3.41 13.08 12.36
C ASP A 140 4.25 13.17 13.63
N SER A 141 4.24 14.34 14.28
CA SER A 141 4.95 14.55 15.55
C SER A 141 4.37 13.72 16.70
N THR A 142 3.06 13.51 16.70
CA THR A 142 2.39 12.61 17.65
C THR A 142 2.88 11.17 17.47
N LEU A 143 2.91 10.66 16.24
CA LEU A 143 3.42 9.33 15.95
C LEU A 143 4.89 9.20 16.33
N ALA A 144 5.72 10.20 16.02
CA ALA A 144 7.13 10.21 16.38
C ALA A 144 7.33 10.09 17.90
N LEU A 145 6.55 10.82 18.72
CA LEU A 145 6.62 10.71 20.17
C LEU A 145 6.17 9.34 20.67
N LEU A 146 5.11 8.76 20.12
CA LEU A 146 4.66 7.41 20.47
C LEU A 146 5.70 6.35 20.14
N VAL A 147 6.36 6.46 18.97
CA VAL A 147 7.48 5.58 18.59
C VAL A 147 8.65 5.72 19.56
N MET A 148 8.97 6.92 19.99
CA MET A 148 10.02 7.14 21.00
C MET A 148 9.69 6.49 22.34
N VAL A 149 8.47 6.71 22.85
CA VAL A 149 8.00 6.07 24.08
C VAL A 149 8.12 4.56 23.98
N LYS A 150 7.63 3.97 22.87
CA LYS A 150 7.74 2.51 22.67
C LYS A 150 9.19 2.03 22.61
N ALA A 151 10.08 2.79 21.97
CA ALA A 151 11.50 2.43 21.91
C ALA A 151 12.15 2.50 23.31
N PHE A 152 11.78 3.47 24.12
CA PHE A 152 12.23 3.59 25.51
C PHE A 152 11.72 2.45 26.39
N ASP A 153 10.44 2.06 26.26
CA ASP A 153 9.90 0.85 26.91
C ASP A 153 10.74 -0.41 26.58
N LEU A 154 11.06 -0.58 25.29
CA LEU A 154 11.81 -1.75 24.82
C LEU A 154 13.25 -1.84 25.32
N ILE A 155 13.86 -0.72 25.73
CA ILE A 155 15.22 -0.68 26.31
C ILE A 155 15.23 -0.44 27.82
N GLY A 156 14.04 -0.33 28.44
CA GLY A 156 13.91 -0.13 29.87
C GLY A 156 14.37 1.25 30.37
N LYS A 157 14.22 2.30 29.53
CA LYS A 157 14.54 3.68 29.89
C LYS A 157 13.30 4.44 30.41
N ASP A 158 13.53 5.43 31.28
CA ASP A 158 12.46 6.29 31.79
C ASP A 158 11.99 7.24 30.67
N HIS A 159 10.69 7.42 30.55
CA HIS A 159 10.10 8.37 29.61
C HIS A 159 10.51 9.82 29.87
N LYS A 160 10.94 10.14 31.09
CA LYS A 160 11.49 11.46 31.44
C LYS A 160 12.75 11.81 30.67
N ASP A 161 13.46 10.82 30.17
CA ASP A 161 14.62 11.03 29.31
C ASP A 161 14.23 11.38 27.87
N ILE A 162 12.94 11.39 27.53
CA ILE A 162 12.40 11.94 26.27
C ILE A 162 12.09 13.41 26.52
N VAL A 163 12.76 14.30 25.80
CA VAL A 163 12.53 15.74 25.85
C VAL A 163 11.68 16.15 24.66
N ALA A 164 10.45 16.55 24.93
CA ALA A 164 9.49 16.98 23.92
C ALA A 164 9.40 18.52 23.91
N VAL A 165 9.75 19.12 22.79
CA VAL A 165 9.81 20.57 22.62
C VAL A 165 8.65 21.02 21.74
N THR A 166 7.86 22.01 22.20
CA THR A 166 6.90 22.71 21.34
C THR A 166 7.37 24.12 21.06
N MET A 167 7.25 24.54 19.79
CA MET A 167 7.67 25.85 19.33
C MET A 167 6.45 26.56 18.72
N PRO A 168 5.57 27.17 19.54
CA PRO A 168 4.41 27.86 19.00
C PRO A 168 4.84 29.08 18.17
N GLY A 169 4.34 29.14 16.93
CA GLY A 169 4.52 30.27 16.03
C GLY A 169 3.21 31.02 15.82
N PHE A 170 3.23 32.06 14.99
CA PHE A 170 2.07 32.90 14.70
C PHE A 170 0.84 32.14 14.13
N GLY A 171 1.04 30.94 13.55
CA GLY A 171 -0.03 30.08 13.03
C GLY A 171 -0.46 28.95 13.95
N THR A 172 0.11 28.84 15.16
CA THR A 172 -0.24 27.80 16.11
C THR A 172 -1.54 28.18 16.82
N THR A 173 -2.54 27.33 16.73
CA THR A 173 -3.79 27.55 17.48
C THR A 173 -3.66 27.03 18.91
N ASP A 174 -4.38 27.64 19.87
CA ASP A 174 -4.40 27.20 21.27
C ASP A 174 -4.72 25.71 21.40
N ARG A 175 -5.68 25.22 20.60
CA ARG A 175 -6.06 23.81 20.55
C ARG A 175 -4.87 22.90 20.19
N THR A 176 -4.05 23.28 19.20
CA THR A 176 -2.92 22.49 18.74
C THR A 176 -1.83 22.45 19.82
N TYR A 177 -1.60 23.56 20.47
CA TYR A 177 -0.67 23.68 21.60
C TYR A 177 -1.12 22.82 22.79
N ASP A 178 -2.39 22.98 23.22
CA ASP A 178 -2.95 22.21 24.33
C ASP A 178 -2.92 20.70 24.09
N ASN A 179 -3.21 20.26 22.87
CA ASN A 179 -3.09 18.86 22.48
C ASN A 179 -1.65 18.35 22.62
N ALA A 180 -0.67 19.13 22.17
CA ALA A 180 0.74 18.77 22.30
C ALA A 180 1.16 18.63 23.76
N VAL A 181 0.84 19.61 24.59
CA VAL A 181 1.17 19.60 26.04
C VAL A 181 0.48 18.46 26.77
N SER A 182 -0.81 18.22 26.49
CA SER A 182 -1.57 17.13 27.10
C SER A 182 -0.98 15.76 26.74
N LEU A 183 -0.61 15.57 25.48
CA LEU A 183 0.02 14.33 25.01
C LEU A 183 1.36 14.08 25.71
N ILE A 184 2.24 15.07 25.74
CA ILE A 184 3.56 14.96 26.38
C ILE A 184 3.42 14.55 27.84
N LYS A 185 2.53 15.23 28.58
CA LYS A 185 2.27 14.93 30.00
C LYS A 185 1.68 13.53 30.20
N SER A 186 0.74 13.13 29.35
CA SER A 186 0.09 11.81 29.46
C SER A 186 1.04 10.66 29.24
N LEU A 187 2.08 10.87 28.43
CA LEU A 187 3.12 9.88 28.13
C LEU A 187 4.30 9.91 29.12
N GLY A 188 4.31 10.83 30.08
CA GLY A 188 5.37 10.95 31.07
C GLY A 188 6.70 11.49 30.53
N ALA A 189 6.70 12.06 29.32
CA ALA A 189 7.86 12.71 28.75
C ALA A 189 8.13 14.09 29.40
N THR A 190 9.37 14.55 29.35
CA THR A 190 9.76 15.88 29.81
C THR A 190 9.36 16.92 28.78
N PHE A 191 8.64 17.97 29.27
CA PHE A 191 8.19 19.10 28.47
C PHE A 191 9.12 20.30 28.64
#